data_5dcde06762cb6a8d5c405ec2cc5983e5
#
_entry.id   5dcde06762cb6a8d5c405ec2cc5983e5
#
_cell.length_a   1.000
_cell.length_b   1.000
_cell.length_c   1.000
_cell.angle_alpha   90.00
_cell.angle_beta   90.00
_cell.angle_gamma   90.00
#
_symmetry.space_group_name_H-M   'P 1'
#
loop_
_entity.id
_entity.type
_entity.pdbx_description
1 polymer ?
#
loop_
_entity_poly.entity_id
_entity_poly.type
_entity_poly.pdbx_seq_one_letter_code
_entity_poly.pdbx_strand_id
1 'polypeptide(L)'
;MNSIALAETLRHEWGIESFASANIRSLVYNNIQNLTVLWFPMKKNISGCCSKTNDDKVIFINTNHTLGRQNFTLAHEIYHLLYEDVDDFIVCGVNNNSQSEKNADNFASTLLMPDSALYWFKSKNQIEDWSLEDIIKCEQYYQVSHHT
;
A
#
# COMPACT_ATOMS: atom_id res chain seq x y z
N MET A 1 12.41 -3.62 13.97
CA MET A 1 12.27 -2.48 13.03
C MET A 1 10.78 -2.15 12.90
N ASN A 2 10.40 -0.89 12.99
CA ASN A 2 9.00 -0.52 12.88
C ASN A 2 8.52 -0.56 11.42
N SER A 3 7.21 -0.49 11.22
CA SER A 3 6.61 -0.64 9.89
C SER A 3 7.01 0.46 8.92
N ILE A 4 7.21 1.68 9.41
CA ILE A 4 7.67 2.80 8.58
C ILE A 4 9.08 2.53 8.06
N ALA A 5 9.99 2.11 8.93
CA ALA A 5 11.36 1.78 8.55
C ALA A 5 11.42 0.59 7.59
N LEU A 6 10.55 -0.42 7.78
CA LEU A 6 10.43 -1.55 6.86
C LEU A 6 10.01 -1.09 5.46
N ALA A 7 9.04 -0.18 5.38
CA ALA A 7 8.57 0.33 4.10
C ALA A 7 9.66 1.15 3.38
N GLU A 8 10.39 1.99 4.10
CA GLU A 8 11.49 2.77 3.55
C GLU A 8 12.61 1.87 3.03
N THR A 9 12.95 0.83 3.79
CA THR A 9 13.93 -0.17 3.38
C THR A 9 13.48 -0.90 2.12
N LEU A 10 12.22 -1.29 2.05
CA LEU A 10 11.69 -1.99 0.89
C LEU A 10 11.68 -1.11 -0.35
N ARG A 11 11.33 0.17 -0.21
CA ARG A 11 11.44 1.13 -1.32
C ARG A 11 12.87 1.18 -1.87
N HIS A 12 13.84 1.23 -0.99
CA HIS A 12 15.24 1.23 -1.38
C HIS A 12 15.63 -0.07 -2.10
N GLU A 13 15.25 -1.20 -1.55
CA GLU A 13 15.53 -2.52 -2.14
C GLU A 13 14.89 -2.69 -3.52
N TRP A 14 13.69 -2.14 -3.72
CA TRP A 14 12.97 -2.21 -4.98
C TRP A 14 13.35 -1.11 -5.96
N GLY A 15 14.32 -0.27 -5.63
CA GLY A 15 14.80 0.77 -6.51
C GLY A 15 13.86 1.95 -6.68
N ILE A 16 12.98 2.20 -5.72
CA ILE A 16 12.05 3.34 -5.73
C ILE A 16 12.76 4.52 -5.07
N GLU A 17 12.95 5.61 -5.83
CA GLU A 17 13.53 6.82 -5.27
C GLU A 17 12.63 7.42 -4.20
N SER A 18 13.23 8.13 -3.23
CA SER A 18 12.51 8.61 -2.04
C SER A 18 11.33 9.52 -2.36
N PHE A 19 11.36 10.21 -3.50
CA PHE A 19 10.29 11.12 -3.93
C PHE A 19 9.37 10.52 -4.99
N ALA A 20 9.69 9.34 -5.51
CA ALA A 20 8.99 8.80 -6.67
C ALA A 20 7.67 8.12 -6.29
N SER A 21 6.72 8.15 -7.21
CA SER A 21 5.52 7.33 -7.14
C SER A 21 5.89 5.87 -7.34
N ALA A 22 5.33 4.99 -6.51
CA ALA A 22 5.53 3.55 -6.65
C ALA A 22 4.45 2.95 -7.53
N ASN A 23 4.84 2.31 -8.63
CA ASN A 23 3.91 1.50 -9.39
C ASN A 23 3.78 0.14 -8.70
N ILE A 24 2.98 0.11 -7.65
CA ILE A 24 2.90 -1.05 -6.75
C ILE A 24 2.46 -2.32 -7.48
N ARG A 25 1.56 -2.21 -8.45
CA ARG A 25 1.04 -3.36 -9.20
C ARG A 25 2.12 -4.09 -9.98
N SER A 26 3.02 -3.33 -10.62
CA SER A 26 4.16 -3.91 -11.34
C SER A 26 5.26 -4.39 -10.41
N LEU A 27 5.55 -3.61 -9.37
CA LEU A 27 6.65 -3.90 -8.45
C LEU A 27 6.45 -5.20 -7.70
N VAL A 28 5.23 -5.53 -7.30
CA VAL A 28 4.98 -6.76 -6.56
C VAL A 28 5.25 -8.00 -7.42
N TYR A 29 4.87 -7.98 -8.69
CA TYR A 29 5.15 -9.10 -9.59
C TYR A 29 6.63 -9.26 -9.90
N ASN A 30 7.36 -8.16 -9.95
CA ASN A 30 8.79 -8.19 -10.28
C ASN A 30 9.67 -8.56 -9.08
N ASN A 31 9.19 -8.36 -7.86
CA ASN A 31 10.03 -8.45 -6.66
C ASN A 31 9.60 -9.51 -5.65
N ILE A 32 8.38 -10.04 -5.74
CA ILE A 32 7.88 -11.06 -4.82
C ILE A 32 7.65 -12.35 -5.60
N GLN A 33 8.36 -13.39 -5.22
CA GLN A 33 8.24 -14.69 -5.88
C GLN A 33 6.99 -15.43 -5.41
N ASN A 34 6.40 -16.21 -6.31
CA ASN A 34 5.26 -17.08 -6.04
C ASN A 34 4.04 -16.32 -5.52
N LEU A 35 3.86 -15.09 -6.01
CA LEU A 35 2.73 -14.24 -5.66
C LEU A 35 1.67 -14.27 -6.74
N THR A 36 0.43 -14.52 -6.35
CA THR A 36 -0.75 -14.36 -7.19
C THR A 36 -1.64 -13.28 -6.58
N VAL A 37 -2.01 -12.28 -7.38
CA VAL A 37 -2.95 -11.24 -6.96
C VAL A 37 -4.22 -11.42 -7.78
N LEU A 38 -5.35 -11.57 -7.10
CA LEU A 38 -6.65 -11.76 -7.71
C LEU A 38 -7.52 -10.54 -7.44
N TRP A 39 -8.08 -9.97 -8.49
CA TRP A 39 -8.85 -8.72 -8.47
C TRP A 39 -10.30 -9.08 -8.79
N PHE A 40 -11.21 -8.93 -7.82
CA PHE A 40 -12.63 -9.19 -8.05
C PHE A 40 -13.49 -8.43 -7.05
N PRO A 41 -14.81 -8.25 -7.37
CA PRO A 41 -15.70 -7.50 -6.48
C PRO A 41 -15.99 -8.27 -5.19
N MET A 42 -15.94 -7.55 -4.08
CA MET A 42 -16.28 -8.05 -2.75
C MET A 42 -17.22 -7.06 -2.06
N LYS A 43 -17.71 -7.43 -0.88
CA LYS A 43 -18.49 -6.51 -0.04
C LYS A 43 -17.66 -5.28 0.33
N LYS A 44 -18.31 -4.13 0.45
CA LYS A 44 -17.62 -2.84 0.68
C LYS A 44 -16.82 -2.78 1.97
N ASN A 45 -17.20 -3.56 2.98
CA ASN A 45 -16.49 -3.60 4.26
C ASN A 45 -15.23 -4.46 4.25
N ILE A 46 -14.95 -5.14 3.16
CA ILE A 46 -13.75 -5.96 2.97
C ILE A 46 -12.85 -5.28 1.95
N SER A 47 -11.63 -4.92 2.34
CA SER A 47 -10.66 -4.32 1.43
C SER A 47 -9.93 -5.38 0.61
N GLY A 48 -9.53 -6.46 1.27
CA GLY A 48 -8.83 -7.56 0.65
C GLY A 48 -8.53 -8.65 1.67
N CYS A 49 -7.81 -9.65 1.23
CA CYS A 49 -7.30 -10.69 2.12
C CYS A 49 -6.03 -11.28 1.54
N CYS A 50 -5.30 -11.97 2.38
CA CYS A 50 -4.08 -12.65 1.94
C CYS A 50 -3.97 -14.03 2.58
N SER A 51 -3.21 -14.89 1.93
CA SER A 51 -2.92 -16.23 2.41
C SER A 51 -1.54 -16.65 1.96
N LYS A 52 -0.87 -17.43 2.80
CA LYS A 52 0.42 -17.99 2.48
C LYS A 52 0.38 -19.48 2.82
N THR A 53 0.65 -20.32 1.83
CA THR A 53 0.70 -21.79 2.00
C THR A 53 2.02 -22.27 1.43
N ASN A 54 2.87 -22.88 2.28
CA ASN A 54 4.23 -23.22 1.91
C ASN A 54 4.95 -21.97 1.39
N ASP A 55 5.35 -21.98 0.11
CA ASP A 55 6.00 -20.83 -0.52
C ASP A 55 5.05 -20.01 -1.40
N ASP A 56 3.80 -20.45 -1.57
CA ASP A 56 2.82 -19.76 -2.40
C ASP A 56 2.10 -18.66 -1.61
N LYS A 57 2.00 -17.49 -2.23
CA LYS A 57 1.37 -16.31 -1.64
C LYS A 57 0.23 -15.86 -2.53
N VAL A 58 -0.91 -15.56 -1.93
CA VAL A 58 -2.10 -15.09 -2.64
C VAL A 58 -2.63 -13.85 -1.96
N ILE A 59 -2.96 -12.84 -2.75
CA ILE A 59 -3.64 -11.64 -2.30
C ILE A 59 -4.92 -11.47 -3.11
N PHE A 60 -6.02 -11.17 -2.41
CA PHE A 60 -7.30 -10.83 -3.02
C PHE A 60 -7.57 -9.36 -2.79
N ILE A 61 -7.92 -8.62 -3.84
CA ILE A 61 -8.20 -7.18 -3.77
C ILE A 61 -9.63 -6.90 -4.23
N ASN A 62 -10.33 -6.09 -3.45
CA ASN A 62 -11.71 -5.72 -3.74
C ASN A 62 -11.78 -4.64 -4.83
N THR A 63 -12.28 -5.01 -5.99
CA THR A 63 -12.44 -4.08 -7.12
C THR A 63 -13.62 -3.13 -6.99
N ASN A 64 -14.47 -3.30 -5.97
CA ASN A 64 -15.51 -2.32 -5.65
C ASN A 64 -14.98 -1.07 -4.95
N HIS A 65 -13.71 -1.06 -4.56
CA HIS A 65 -13.04 0.12 -4.03
C HIS A 65 -12.40 0.94 -5.16
N THR A 66 -12.07 2.21 -4.89
CA THR A 66 -11.37 3.06 -5.85
C THR A 66 -9.98 2.50 -6.17
N LEU A 67 -9.39 2.89 -7.30
CA LEU A 67 -8.06 2.43 -7.69
C LEU A 67 -7.00 2.78 -6.65
N GLY A 68 -7.04 4.00 -6.10
CA GLY A 68 -6.10 4.38 -5.04
C GLY A 68 -6.25 3.52 -3.79
N ARG A 69 -7.47 3.18 -3.42
CA ARG A 69 -7.73 2.30 -2.30
C ARG A 69 -7.27 0.87 -2.57
N GLN A 70 -7.45 0.39 -3.80
CA GLN A 70 -6.93 -0.93 -4.20
C GLN A 70 -5.41 -0.98 -4.09
N ASN A 71 -4.71 0.07 -4.50
CA ASN A 71 -3.25 0.16 -4.37
C ASN A 71 -2.82 0.14 -2.90
N PHE A 72 -3.53 0.87 -2.05
CA PHE A 72 -3.29 0.87 -0.62
C PHE A 72 -3.49 -0.52 -0.02
N THR A 73 -4.58 -1.18 -0.38
CA THR A 73 -4.87 -2.54 0.09
C THR A 73 -3.77 -3.52 -0.34
N LEU A 74 -3.30 -3.42 -1.58
CA LEU A 74 -2.20 -4.28 -2.05
C LEU A 74 -0.95 -4.10 -1.19
N ALA A 75 -0.55 -2.86 -0.92
CA ALA A 75 0.60 -2.57 -0.06
C ALA A 75 0.37 -3.06 1.37
N HIS A 76 -0.83 -2.91 1.89
CA HIS A 76 -1.24 -3.39 3.21
C HIS A 76 -1.08 -4.91 3.32
N GLU A 77 -1.58 -5.65 2.34
CA GLU A 77 -1.49 -7.12 2.33
C GLU A 77 -0.04 -7.61 2.18
N ILE A 78 0.79 -6.87 1.47
CA ILE A 78 2.22 -7.18 1.35
C ILE A 78 2.87 -7.20 2.74
N TYR A 79 2.51 -6.27 3.61
CA TYR A 79 3.04 -6.25 4.98
C TYR A 79 2.76 -7.56 5.71
N HIS A 80 1.52 -8.04 5.65
CA HIS A 80 1.15 -9.29 6.30
C HIS A 80 1.94 -10.47 5.73
N LEU A 81 2.09 -10.54 4.43
CA LEU A 81 2.78 -11.66 3.77
C LEU A 81 4.28 -11.68 4.02
N LEU A 82 4.93 -10.52 4.04
CA LEU A 82 6.40 -10.45 4.14
C LEU A 82 6.91 -10.40 5.58
N TYR A 83 6.15 -9.83 6.51
CA TYR A 83 6.65 -9.51 7.84
C TYR A 83 5.86 -10.12 8.98
N GLU A 84 4.81 -10.86 8.68
CA GLU A 84 4.02 -11.57 9.69
C GLU A 84 3.86 -13.03 9.29
N ASP A 85 3.61 -13.89 10.30
CA ASP A 85 3.30 -15.29 10.05
C ASP A 85 1.81 -15.38 9.68
N VAL A 86 1.55 -15.85 8.47
CA VAL A 86 0.19 -16.01 7.93
C VAL A 86 -0.03 -17.50 7.65
N ASP A 87 -0.73 -18.18 8.57
CA ASP A 87 -1.03 -19.60 8.40
C ASP A 87 -2.32 -19.85 7.63
N ASP A 88 -3.29 -18.92 7.76
CA ASP A 88 -4.59 -18.96 7.13
C ASP A 88 -4.88 -17.63 6.46
N PHE A 89 -6.09 -17.48 5.90
CA PHE A 89 -6.52 -16.21 5.33
C PHE A 89 -6.65 -15.14 6.40
N ILE A 90 -5.99 -14.01 6.17
CA ILE A 90 -6.22 -12.78 6.94
C ILE A 90 -7.12 -11.89 6.09
N VAL A 91 -8.34 -11.64 6.61
CA VAL A 91 -9.29 -10.74 5.95
C VAL A 91 -9.16 -9.35 6.54
N CYS A 92 -8.87 -8.36 5.70
CA CYS A 92 -8.70 -6.98 6.09
C CYS A 92 -9.90 -6.14 5.68
N GLY A 93 -10.50 -5.49 6.66
CA GLY A 93 -11.65 -4.63 6.46
C GLY A 93 -11.37 -3.19 6.89
N VAL A 94 -12.28 -2.29 6.52
CA VAL A 94 -12.11 -0.85 6.77
C VAL A 94 -12.22 -0.46 8.25
N ASN A 95 -12.75 -1.34 9.10
CA ASN A 95 -13.02 -1.05 10.52
C ASN A 95 -12.17 -1.86 11.50
N ASN A 96 -11.14 -2.54 11.03
CA ASN A 96 -10.27 -3.31 11.89
C ASN A 96 -9.19 -2.41 12.50
N ASN A 97 -9.06 -2.44 13.84
CA ASN A 97 -8.17 -1.56 14.61
C ASN A 97 -7.09 -2.32 15.39
N SER A 98 -6.81 -3.58 15.06
CA SER A 98 -5.74 -4.32 15.72
C SER A 98 -4.37 -3.66 15.49
N GLN A 99 -3.39 -3.97 16.34
CA GLN A 99 -2.03 -3.43 16.17
C GLN A 99 -1.41 -3.90 14.85
N SER A 100 -1.65 -5.14 14.47
CA SER A 100 -1.21 -5.69 13.19
C SER A 100 -1.77 -4.87 12.01
N GLU A 101 -3.06 -4.54 12.04
CA GLU A 101 -3.70 -3.75 11.01
C GLU A 101 -3.15 -2.32 10.95
N LYS A 102 -2.90 -1.70 12.11
CA LYS A 102 -2.31 -0.37 12.18
C LYS A 102 -0.88 -0.37 11.62
N ASN A 103 -0.10 -1.38 11.93
CA ASN A 103 1.25 -1.54 11.39
C ASN A 103 1.22 -1.69 9.87
N ALA A 104 0.29 -2.48 9.35
CA ALA A 104 0.10 -2.67 7.92
C ALA A 104 -0.32 -1.37 7.23
N ASP A 105 -1.20 -0.59 7.86
CA ASP A 105 -1.62 0.71 7.34
C ASP A 105 -0.45 1.70 7.28
N ASN A 106 0.36 1.76 8.33
CA ASN A 106 1.55 2.63 8.36
C ASN A 106 2.58 2.22 7.31
N PHE A 107 2.76 0.92 7.14
CA PHE A 107 3.63 0.37 6.10
C PHE A 107 3.14 0.77 4.72
N ALA A 108 1.85 0.58 4.46
CA ALA A 108 1.25 0.87 3.15
C ALA A 108 1.35 2.37 2.82
N SER A 109 1.03 3.23 3.77
CA SER A 109 1.14 4.68 3.57
C SER A 109 2.56 5.11 3.23
N THR A 110 3.54 4.57 3.94
CA THR A 110 4.95 4.91 3.70
C THR A 110 5.45 4.30 2.40
N LEU A 111 5.04 3.09 2.07
CA LEU A 111 5.46 2.45 0.83
C LEU A 111 4.97 3.25 -0.40
N LEU A 112 3.74 3.74 -0.36
CA LEU A 112 3.16 4.48 -1.47
C LEU A 112 3.53 5.96 -1.47
N MET A 113 3.58 6.59 -0.30
CA MET A 113 3.82 8.03 -0.21
C MET A 113 4.54 8.36 1.10
N PRO A 114 5.87 8.18 1.16
CA PRO A 114 6.63 8.54 2.35
C PRO A 114 6.68 10.07 2.54
N ASP A 115 7.02 10.52 3.73
CA ASP A 115 7.11 11.94 4.05
C ASP A 115 8.03 12.69 3.10
N SER A 116 9.15 12.08 2.72
CA SER A 116 10.09 12.67 1.74
C SER A 116 9.41 12.95 0.39
N ALA A 117 8.50 12.09 -0.03
CA ALA A 117 7.73 12.28 -1.26
C ALA A 117 6.78 13.46 -1.15
N LEU A 118 6.10 13.61 -0.01
CA LEU A 118 5.23 14.75 0.26
C LEU A 118 6.00 16.07 0.23
N TYR A 119 7.14 16.13 0.89
CA TYR A 119 8.01 17.32 0.88
C TYR A 119 8.48 17.65 -0.53
N TRP A 120 8.89 16.65 -1.29
CA TRP A 120 9.31 16.85 -2.67
C TRP A 120 8.18 17.39 -3.53
N PHE A 121 6.98 16.81 -3.43
CA PHE A 121 5.82 17.25 -4.20
C PHE A 121 5.45 18.70 -3.87
N LYS A 122 5.44 19.02 -2.58
CA LYS A 122 5.16 20.36 -2.10
C LYS A 122 6.15 21.39 -2.67
N SER A 123 7.43 21.08 -2.61
CA SER A 123 8.49 21.94 -3.12
C SER A 123 8.47 22.08 -4.63
N LYS A 124 8.27 20.97 -5.33
CA LYS A 124 8.25 20.94 -6.79
C LYS A 124 7.11 21.76 -7.36
N ASN A 125 5.96 21.78 -6.70
CA ASN A 125 4.77 22.50 -7.14
C ASN A 125 4.59 23.85 -6.43
N GLN A 126 5.57 24.28 -5.63
CA GLN A 126 5.59 25.58 -4.94
C GLN A 126 4.33 25.80 -4.07
N ILE A 127 3.93 24.76 -3.36
CA ILE A 127 2.74 24.79 -2.50
C ILE A 127 3.12 25.37 -1.13
N GLU A 128 2.49 26.45 -0.72
CA GLU A 128 2.62 27.00 0.64
C GLU A 128 1.53 26.44 1.53
N ASP A 129 0.27 26.62 1.12
CA ASP A 129 -0.90 26.07 1.79
C ASP A 129 -1.60 25.10 0.84
N TRP A 130 -1.92 23.92 1.33
CA TRP A 130 -2.58 22.89 0.52
C TRP A 130 -4.01 23.27 0.19
N SER A 131 -4.31 23.44 -1.09
CA SER A 131 -5.68 23.55 -1.60
C SER A 131 -6.24 22.17 -1.90
N LEU A 132 -7.56 22.08 -2.10
CA LEU A 132 -8.18 20.83 -2.52
C LEU A 132 -7.62 20.35 -3.86
N GLU A 133 -7.38 21.27 -4.79
CA GLU A 133 -6.78 20.95 -6.10
C GLU A 133 -5.38 20.36 -5.94
N ASP A 134 -4.55 20.92 -5.06
CA ASP A 134 -3.21 20.39 -4.76
C ASP A 134 -3.27 18.97 -4.20
N ILE A 135 -4.20 18.73 -3.29
CA ILE A 135 -4.41 17.40 -2.69
C ILE A 135 -4.79 16.39 -3.78
N ILE A 136 -5.74 16.75 -4.65
CA ILE A 136 -6.17 15.88 -5.74
C ILE A 136 -5.01 15.55 -6.69
N LYS A 137 -4.21 16.55 -7.06
CA LYS A 137 -3.05 16.33 -7.93
C LYS A 137 -2.01 15.41 -7.28
N CYS A 138 -1.78 15.59 -5.98
CA CYS A 138 -0.87 14.75 -5.21
C CYS A 138 -1.36 13.30 -5.17
N GLU A 139 -2.64 13.09 -4.88
CA GLU A 139 -3.25 11.77 -4.87
C GLU A 139 -3.12 11.08 -6.23
N GLN A 140 -3.36 11.79 -7.30
CA GLN A 140 -3.24 11.25 -8.66
C GLN A 140 -1.80 10.88 -8.99
N TYR A 141 -0.85 11.72 -8.59
CA TYR A 141 0.57 11.44 -8.82
C TYR A 141 1.04 10.18 -8.10
N TYR A 142 0.66 10.01 -6.84
CA TYR A 142 1.07 8.86 -6.04
C TYR A 142 0.09 7.69 -6.13
N GLN A 143 -1.01 7.83 -6.86
CA GLN A 143 -2.04 6.79 -7.05
C GLN A 143 -2.61 6.28 -5.73
N VAL A 144 -2.97 7.22 -4.88
CA VAL A 144 -3.57 6.97 -3.57
C VAL A 144 -4.93 7.64 -3.46
N SER A 145 -5.70 7.34 -2.41
CA SER A 145 -7.00 7.95 -2.16
C SER A 145 -6.93 8.89 -0.96
N HIS A 146 -8.01 9.65 -0.74
CA HIS A 146 -8.14 10.55 0.42
C HIS A 146 -7.92 9.86 1.75
N HIS A 147 -8.28 8.59 1.85
CA HIS A 147 -8.24 7.84 3.08
C HIS A 147 -6.90 7.12 3.31
N THR A 148 -5.94 7.39 2.45
CA THR A 148 -4.61 6.78 2.51
C THR A 148 -3.66 7.58 3.38
#